data_497fbd91865d2a749127cf7de95b4644
#
_entry.id   497fbd91865d2a749127cf7de95b4644
#
_cell.length_a   1.000
_cell.length_b   1.000
_cell.length_c   1.000
_cell.angle_alpha   90.00
_cell.angle_beta   90.00
_cell.angle_gamma   90.00
#
_symmetry.space_group_name_H-M   'P 1'
#
loop_
_entity.id
_entity.type
_entity.pdbx_description
1 polymer ?
#
loop_
_entity_poly.entity_id
_entity_poly.type
_entity_poly.pdbx_seq_one_letter_code
_entity_poly.pdbx_strand_id
1 'polypeptide(L)'
;MTQFRKTIEMDGSFYPAHREYALALELQGKIPEAILHYEKAAALTDDPIPLGALGRIYGIAGRTSEAQKILAQLRRLREQRYTAAYSLALAALGLGDKSEALHWLEQGYEERDGDSLTVIRVDPSLASLHGDPRFEALAEKILPARQFAKVPPTSK
;
A
#
# COMPACT_ATOMS: atom_id res chain seq x y z
N MET A 1 -15.70 7.72 3.98
CA MET A 1 -15.83 7.34 5.42
C MET A 1 -17.14 6.62 5.70
N THR A 2 -18.29 7.25 5.48
CA THR A 2 -19.61 6.66 5.81
C THR A 2 -19.89 5.33 5.11
N GLN A 3 -19.49 5.19 3.84
CA GLN A 3 -19.70 3.94 3.08
C GLN A 3 -18.88 2.77 3.63
N PHE A 4 -17.60 2.96 3.95
CA PHE A 4 -16.77 1.88 4.51
C PHE A 4 -17.30 1.41 5.86
N ARG A 5 -17.70 2.35 6.75
CA ARG A 5 -18.37 1.99 8.02
C ARG A 5 -19.63 1.15 7.78
N LYS A 6 -20.49 1.58 6.88
CA LYS A 6 -21.71 0.85 6.56
C LYS A 6 -21.41 -0.55 5.99
N THR A 7 -20.40 -0.67 5.13
CA THR A 7 -19.96 -1.98 4.62
C THR A 7 -19.48 -2.89 5.74
N ILE A 8 -18.66 -2.36 6.68
CA ILE A 8 -18.18 -3.11 7.83
C ILE A 8 -19.32 -3.51 8.79
N GLU A 9 -20.32 -2.65 8.95
CA GLU A 9 -21.52 -2.95 9.75
C GLU A 9 -22.36 -4.08 9.12
N MET A 10 -22.38 -4.16 7.77
CA MET A 10 -23.10 -5.21 7.03
C MET A 10 -22.30 -6.52 6.97
N ASP A 11 -21.00 -6.44 6.78
CA ASP A 11 -20.07 -7.56 6.73
C ASP A 11 -18.75 -7.20 7.40
N GLY A 12 -18.63 -7.56 8.66
CA GLY A 12 -17.42 -7.33 9.46
C GLY A 12 -16.23 -8.21 9.08
N SER A 13 -16.39 -9.15 8.13
CA SER A 13 -15.33 -10.01 7.62
C SER A 13 -14.75 -9.53 6.29
N PHE A 14 -15.31 -8.49 5.67
CA PHE A 14 -14.85 -7.96 4.40
C PHE A 14 -13.59 -7.12 4.58
N TYR A 15 -12.41 -7.78 4.52
CA TYR A 15 -11.10 -7.15 4.77
C TYR A 15 -10.80 -5.92 3.90
N PRO A 16 -11.24 -5.83 2.62
CA PRO A 16 -10.98 -4.63 1.84
C PRO A 16 -11.61 -3.37 2.44
N ALA A 17 -12.83 -3.48 3.01
CA ALA A 17 -13.47 -2.35 3.67
C ALA A 17 -12.68 -1.90 4.91
N HIS A 18 -12.13 -2.84 5.69
CA HIS A 18 -11.27 -2.52 6.82
C HIS A 18 -9.99 -1.82 6.37
N ARG A 19 -9.34 -2.30 5.31
CA ARG A 19 -8.13 -1.68 4.77
C ARG A 19 -8.37 -0.25 4.29
N GLU A 20 -9.39 -0.04 3.48
CA GLU A 20 -9.73 1.29 2.95
C GLU A 20 -10.19 2.26 4.05
N TYR A 21 -10.91 1.75 5.05
CA TYR A 21 -11.30 2.56 6.19
C TYR A 21 -10.09 2.96 7.04
N ALA A 22 -9.14 2.03 7.24
CA ALA A 22 -7.88 2.31 7.93
C ALA A 22 -7.08 3.41 7.20
N LEU A 23 -6.94 3.33 5.88
CA LEU A 23 -6.27 4.36 5.08
C LEU A 23 -6.95 5.71 5.23
N ALA A 24 -8.29 5.74 5.19
CA ALA A 24 -9.03 6.98 5.38
C ALA A 24 -8.88 7.58 6.79
N LEU A 25 -8.73 6.76 7.83
CA LEU A 25 -8.43 7.18 9.20
C LEU A 25 -6.99 7.71 9.31
N GLU A 26 -6.05 7.02 8.69
CA GLU A 26 -4.65 7.45 8.64
C GLU A 26 -4.50 8.84 8.01
N LEU A 27 -5.16 9.08 6.86
CA LEU A 27 -5.16 10.38 6.18
C LEU A 27 -5.79 11.50 7.03
N GLN A 28 -6.60 11.16 8.04
CA GLN A 28 -7.13 12.09 9.04
C GLN A 28 -6.25 12.23 10.29
N GLY A 29 -5.09 11.55 10.32
CA GLY A 29 -4.19 11.55 11.49
C GLY A 29 -4.69 10.70 12.67
N LYS A 30 -5.75 9.90 12.47
CA LYS A 30 -6.31 9.00 13.49
C LYS A 30 -5.54 7.67 13.52
N ILE A 31 -4.26 7.76 13.85
CA ILE A 31 -3.32 6.62 13.74
C ILE A 31 -3.73 5.42 14.61
N PRO A 32 -4.14 5.59 15.89
CA PRO A 32 -4.55 4.43 16.70
C PRO A 32 -5.74 3.66 16.12
N GLU A 33 -6.76 4.37 15.64
CA GLU A 33 -7.92 3.75 15.01
C GLU A 33 -7.57 3.09 13.68
N ALA A 34 -6.69 3.71 12.89
CA ALA A 34 -6.19 3.14 11.64
C ALA A 34 -5.48 1.81 11.89
N ILE A 35 -4.63 1.72 12.93
CA ILE A 35 -3.94 0.48 13.31
C ILE A 35 -4.95 -0.64 13.58
N LEU A 36 -5.99 -0.39 14.38
CA LEU A 36 -7.02 -1.40 14.70
C LEU A 36 -7.67 -1.99 13.44
N HIS A 37 -7.94 -1.15 12.46
CA HIS A 37 -8.56 -1.60 11.21
C HIS A 37 -7.57 -2.29 10.27
N TYR A 38 -6.29 -1.88 10.23
CA TYR A 38 -5.26 -2.61 9.49
C TYR A 38 -4.96 -3.98 10.13
N GLU A 39 -4.90 -4.08 11.46
CA GLU A 39 -4.76 -5.35 12.19
C GLU A 39 -5.91 -6.31 11.82
N LYS A 40 -7.14 -5.78 11.81
CA LYS A 40 -8.31 -6.57 11.45
C LYS A 40 -8.28 -7.01 9.99
N ALA A 41 -7.92 -6.12 9.07
CA ALA A 41 -7.78 -6.47 7.66
C ALA A 41 -6.73 -7.57 7.46
N ALA A 42 -5.56 -7.46 8.09
CA ALA A 42 -4.49 -8.46 7.98
C ALA A 42 -4.87 -9.82 8.60
N ALA A 43 -5.72 -9.83 9.65
CA ALA A 43 -6.19 -11.07 10.28
C ALA A 43 -7.28 -11.79 9.48
N LEU A 44 -7.97 -11.11 8.57
CA LEU A 44 -9.10 -11.65 7.80
C LEU A 44 -8.70 -12.27 6.45
N THR A 45 -7.43 -12.20 6.07
CA THR A 45 -6.99 -12.67 4.76
C THR A 45 -5.53 -13.13 4.77
N ASP A 46 -5.21 -14.01 3.82
CA ASP A 46 -3.82 -14.40 3.51
C ASP A 46 -3.19 -13.50 2.43
N ASP A 47 -3.91 -12.50 1.93
CA ASP A 47 -3.38 -11.48 1.04
C ASP A 47 -2.28 -10.69 1.78
N PRO A 48 -1.05 -10.57 1.25
CA PRO A 48 0.05 -9.89 1.91
C PRO A 48 -0.10 -8.36 1.95
N ILE A 49 -0.97 -7.78 1.13
CA ILE A 49 -1.09 -6.30 1.03
C ILE A 49 -1.58 -5.66 2.34
N PRO A 50 -2.65 -6.16 3.02
CA PRO A 50 -3.03 -5.64 4.33
C PRO A 50 -1.92 -5.77 5.38
N LEU A 51 -1.14 -6.85 5.33
CA LEU A 51 0.00 -7.03 6.23
C LEU A 51 1.10 -5.99 5.96
N GLY A 52 1.39 -5.70 4.68
CA GLY A 52 2.32 -4.64 4.28
C GLY A 52 1.87 -3.25 4.76
N ALA A 53 0.58 -2.94 4.61
CA ALA A 53 -0.01 -1.70 5.10
C ALA A 53 0.07 -1.59 6.63
N LEU A 54 -0.15 -2.70 7.36
CA LEU A 54 0.02 -2.77 8.81
C LEU A 54 1.48 -2.50 9.22
N GLY A 55 2.45 -3.07 8.51
CA GLY A 55 3.88 -2.79 8.74
C GLY A 55 4.20 -1.31 8.57
N ARG A 56 3.63 -0.68 7.55
CA ARG A 56 3.81 0.74 7.28
C ARG A 56 3.22 1.61 8.40
N ILE A 57 2.01 1.37 8.83
CA ILE A 57 1.37 2.19 9.87
C ILE A 57 2.04 2.00 11.23
N TYR A 58 2.56 0.81 11.56
CA TYR A 58 3.35 0.61 12.77
C TYR A 58 4.61 1.47 12.77
N GLY A 59 5.32 1.55 11.63
CA GLY A 59 6.49 2.42 11.51
C GLY A 59 6.13 3.90 11.68
N ILE A 60 5.05 4.38 11.05
CA ILE A 60 4.53 5.74 11.21
C ILE A 60 4.17 6.04 12.68
N ALA A 61 3.63 5.06 13.40
CA ALA A 61 3.30 5.19 14.82
C ALA A 61 4.52 5.08 15.77
N GLY A 62 5.74 4.92 15.23
CA GLY A 62 6.96 4.70 16.03
C GLY A 62 7.10 3.28 16.60
N ARG A 63 6.22 2.34 16.21
CA ARG A 63 6.25 0.92 16.62
C ARG A 63 7.23 0.16 15.73
N THR A 64 8.49 0.59 15.72
CA THR A 64 9.54 0.09 14.82
C THR A 64 9.78 -1.41 14.95
N SER A 65 9.74 -1.97 16.17
CA SER A 65 9.93 -3.41 16.37
C SER A 65 8.86 -4.25 15.70
N GLU A 66 7.60 -3.82 15.77
CA GLU A 66 6.47 -4.50 15.12
C GLU A 66 6.55 -4.35 13.59
N ALA A 67 6.91 -3.18 13.10
CA ALA A 67 7.13 -2.95 11.66
C ALA A 67 8.24 -3.87 11.11
N GLN A 68 9.36 -4.00 11.83
CA GLN A 68 10.46 -4.91 11.45
C GLN A 68 10.02 -6.38 11.43
N LYS A 69 9.23 -6.82 12.41
CA LYS A 69 8.69 -8.19 12.45
C LYS A 69 7.82 -8.47 11.22
N ILE A 70 6.99 -7.52 10.83
CA ILE A 70 6.14 -7.66 9.64
C ILE A 70 6.99 -7.72 8.37
N LEU A 71 7.98 -6.84 8.19
CA LEU A 71 8.85 -6.90 7.02
C LEU A 71 9.59 -8.24 6.94
N ALA A 72 10.10 -8.74 8.08
CA ALA A 72 10.73 -10.06 8.13
C ALA A 72 9.75 -11.20 7.81
N GLN A 73 8.51 -11.10 8.25
CA GLN A 73 7.45 -12.07 7.91
C GLN A 73 7.15 -12.06 6.41
N LEU A 74 7.00 -10.89 5.80
CA LEU A 74 6.74 -10.75 4.36
C LEU A 74 7.90 -11.31 3.52
N ARG A 75 9.15 -11.08 3.92
CA ARG A 75 10.33 -11.66 3.26
C ARG A 75 10.29 -13.19 3.30
N ARG A 76 9.98 -13.80 4.45
CA ARG A 76 9.84 -15.27 4.58
C ARG A 76 8.68 -15.81 3.73
N LEU A 77 7.54 -15.10 3.71
CA LEU A 77 6.41 -15.49 2.86
C LEU A 77 6.80 -15.51 1.39
N ARG A 78 7.61 -14.53 0.96
CA ARG A 78 8.10 -14.45 -0.42
C ARG A 78 9.05 -15.61 -0.80
N GLU A 79 9.81 -16.12 0.14
CA GLU A 79 10.65 -17.32 -0.07
C GLU A 79 9.82 -18.59 -0.24
N GLN A 80 8.64 -18.67 0.35
CA GLN A 80 7.78 -19.86 0.37
C GLN A 80 6.71 -19.86 -0.71
N ARG A 81 6.22 -18.69 -1.09
CA ARG A 81 5.17 -18.50 -2.09
C ARG A 81 5.30 -17.14 -2.75
N TYR A 82 4.66 -16.99 -3.91
CA TYR A 82 4.52 -15.67 -4.51
C TYR A 82 3.86 -14.70 -3.52
N THR A 83 4.53 -13.58 -3.30
CA THR A 83 4.06 -12.51 -2.42
C THR A 83 4.29 -11.18 -3.13
N ALA A 84 3.25 -10.39 -3.29
CA ALA A 84 3.32 -9.11 -4.00
C ALA A 84 4.43 -8.23 -3.44
N ALA A 85 5.36 -7.82 -4.29
CA ALA A 85 6.49 -6.97 -3.91
C ALA A 85 6.02 -5.62 -3.34
N TYR A 86 4.86 -5.15 -3.78
CA TYR A 86 4.19 -3.97 -3.24
C TYR A 86 3.99 -4.05 -1.71
N SER A 87 3.67 -5.22 -1.14
CA SER A 87 3.50 -5.38 0.30
C SER A 87 4.81 -5.16 1.09
N LEU A 88 5.95 -5.61 0.52
CA LEU A 88 7.27 -5.37 1.11
C LEU A 88 7.66 -3.88 0.99
N ALA A 89 7.33 -3.24 -0.14
CA ALA A 89 7.55 -1.81 -0.32
C ALA A 89 6.82 -0.98 0.74
N LEU A 90 5.56 -1.29 1.03
CA LEU A 90 4.79 -0.62 2.08
C LEU A 90 5.45 -0.76 3.46
N ALA A 91 5.83 -1.99 3.84
CA ALA A 91 6.47 -2.25 5.14
C ALA A 91 7.83 -1.53 5.26
N ALA A 92 8.64 -1.52 4.19
CA ALA A 92 9.91 -0.78 4.14
C ALA A 92 9.70 0.74 4.31
N LEU A 93 8.65 1.31 3.67
CA LEU A 93 8.29 2.72 3.85
C LEU A 93 7.94 3.07 5.30
N GLY A 94 7.28 2.18 6.02
CA GLY A 94 7.01 2.36 7.45
C GLY A 94 8.29 2.50 8.27
N LEU A 95 9.35 1.83 7.89
CA LEU A 95 10.66 1.92 8.52
C LEU A 95 11.51 3.10 8.02
N GLY A 96 10.99 3.89 7.08
CA GLY A 96 11.72 5.00 6.46
C GLY A 96 12.74 4.58 5.40
N ASP A 97 12.82 3.28 5.08
CA ASP A 97 13.75 2.79 4.06
C ASP A 97 13.18 2.95 2.65
N LYS A 98 13.30 4.16 2.13
CA LYS A 98 12.87 4.48 0.76
C LYS A 98 13.64 3.70 -0.31
N SER A 99 14.90 3.39 -0.06
CA SER A 99 15.73 2.65 -1.02
C SER A 99 15.26 1.22 -1.16
N GLU A 100 14.97 0.54 -0.06
CA GLU A 100 14.38 -0.80 -0.06
C GLU A 100 12.97 -0.78 -0.66
N ALA A 101 12.16 0.20 -0.33
CA ALA A 101 10.81 0.33 -0.90
C ALA A 101 10.85 0.46 -2.42
N LEU A 102 11.73 1.31 -2.95
CA LEU A 102 11.92 1.46 -4.40
C LEU A 102 12.42 0.18 -5.05
N HIS A 103 13.35 -0.53 -4.42
CA HIS A 103 13.81 -1.84 -4.91
C HIS A 103 12.62 -2.81 -5.06
N TRP A 104 11.75 -2.90 -4.06
CA TRP A 104 10.58 -3.79 -4.13
C TRP A 104 9.57 -3.35 -5.18
N LEU A 105 9.34 -2.04 -5.37
CA LEU A 105 8.45 -1.55 -6.44
C LEU A 105 9.01 -1.86 -7.84
N GLU A 106 10.32 -1.72 -8.03
CA GLU A 106 11.01 -2.09 -9.28
C GLU A 106 10.89 -3.60 -9.54
N GLN A 107 11.10 -4.45 -8.52
CA GLN A 107 10.90 -5.89 -8.60
C GLN A 107 9.44 -6.23 -8.98
N GLY A 108 8.46 -5.60 -8.34
CA GLY A 108 7.06 -5.80 -8.67
C GLY A 108 6.74 -5.45 -10.13
N TYR A 109 7.36 -4.42 -10.67
CA TYR A 109 7.21 -4.09 -12.09
C TYR A 109 7.78 -5.17 -13.01
N GLU A 110 8.98 -5.68 -12.71
CA GLU A 110 9.63 -6.75 -13.49
C GLU A 110 8.83 -8.05 -13.43
N GLU A 111 8.29 -8.38 -12.28
CA GLU A 111 7.48 -9.58 -12.04
C GLU A 111 6.03 -9.45 -12.51
N ARG A 112 5.64 -8.27 -12.99
CA ARG A 112 4.27 -7.94 -13.37
C ARG A 112 3.28 -8.16 -12.22
N ASP A 113 3.55 -7.52 -11.10
CA ASP A 113 2.84 -7.63 -9.81
C ASP A 113 1.38 -7.13 -9.87
N GLY A 114 0.78 -7.19 -11.03
CA GLY A 114 -0.63 -6.99 -11.26
C GLY A 114 -1.14 -5.59 -10.95
N ASP A 115 -2.36 -5.53 -10.43
CA ASP A 115 -3.12 -4.28 -10.25
C ASP A 115 -2.53 -3.33 -9.20
N SER A 116 -1.69 -3.84 -8.28
CA SER A 116 -1.12 -3.06 -7.18
C SER A 116 -0.28 -1.86 -7.66
N LEU A 117 0.36 -1.99 -8.82
CA LEU A 117 1.19 -0.93 -9.39
C LEU A 117 0.42 0.03 -10.31
N THR A 118 -0.78 -0.31 -10.73
CA THR A 118 -1.58 0.55 -11.62
C THR A 118 -1.98 1.87 -10.97
N VAL A 119 -2.00 1.94 -9.65
CA VAL A 119 -2.31 3.13 -8.86
C VAL A 119 -1.08 3.87 -8.33
N ILE A 120 0.13 3.51 -8.77
CA ILE A 120 1.41 4.01 -8.23
C ILE A 120 1.48 5.54 -8.12
N ARG A 121 0.89 6.28 -9.06
CA ARG A 121 0.91 7.75 -9.07
C ARG A 121 -0.06 8.39 -8.09
N VAL A 122 -1.10 7.69 -7.69
CA VAL A 122 -2.20 8.25 -6.90
C VAL A 122 -2.36 7.59 -5.53
N ASP A 123 -1.59 6.55 -5.25
CA ASP A 123 -1.64 5.87 -3.96
C ASP A 123 -1.04 6.75 -2.86
N PRO A 124 -1.84 7.22 -1.89
CA PRO A 124 -1.34 8.05 -0.81
C PRO A 124 -0.31 7.34 0.07
N SER A 125 -0.29 6.01 0.08
CA SER A 125 0.71 5.22 0.82
C SER A 125 2.13 5.41 0.28
N LEU A 126 2.27 5.80 -0.98
CA LEU A 126 3.53 6.04 -1.66
C LEU A 126 3.92 7.54 -1.70
N ALA A 127 3.13 8.42 -1.10
CA ALA A 127 3.32 9.87 -1.18
C ALA A 127 4.73 10.34 -0.79
N SER A 128 5.39 9.63 0.14
CA SER A 128 6.76 9.96 0.56
C SER A 128 7.85 9.69 -0.49
N LEU A 129 7.51 8.96 -1.56
CA LEU A 129 8.41 8.67 -2.69
C LEU A 129 8.29 9.69 -3.81
N HIS A 130 7.23 10.49 -3.84
CA HIS A 130 7.05 11.50 -4.88
C HIS A 130 8.22 12.48 -4.90
N GLY A 131 8.70 12.79 -6.11
CA GLY A 131 9.88 13.64 -6.32
C GLY A 131 11.22 12.87 -6.28
N ASP A 132 11.22 11.59 -5.89
CA ASP A 132 12.41 10.74 -6.05
C ASP A 132 12.59 10.37 -7.53
N PRO A 133 13.75 10.61 -8.16
CA PRO A 133 13.95 10.34 -9.59
C PRO A 133 13.73 8.88 -9.99
N ARG A 134 14.05 7.91 -9.11
CA ARG A 134 13.81 6.48 -9.36
C ARG A 134 12.32 6.18 -9.36
N PHE A 135 11.59 6.75 -8.40
CA PHE A 135 10.13 6.59 -8.33
C PHE A 135 9.45 7.17 -9.56
N GLU A 136 9.81 8.40 -9.94
CA GLU A 136 9.20 9.05 -11.11
C GLU A 136 9.50 8.31 -12.40
N ALA A 137 10.73 7.78 -12.57
CA ALA A 137 11.09 6.96 -13.71
C ALA A 137 10.30 5.64 -13.76
N LEU A 138 10.11 5.00 -12.62
CA LEU A 138 9.29 3.78 -12.50
C LEU A 138 7.82 4.08 -12.80
N ALA A 139 7.27 5.13 -12.20
CA ALA A 139 5.88 5.55 -12.43
C ALA A 139 5.61 5.89 -13.90
N GLU A 140 6.58 6.47 -14.60
CA GLU A 140 6.46 6.75 -16.05
C GLU A 140 6.48 5.46 -16.89
N LYS A 141 7.25 4.44 -16.49
CA LYS A 141 7.24 3.11 -17.15
C LYS A 141 5.91 2.39 -16.98
N ILE A 142 5.35 2.43 -15.76
CA ILE A 142 4.10 1.74 -15.41
C ILE A 142 2.90 2.47 -16.03
N LEU A 143 2.86 3.78 -15.90
CA LEU A 143 1.72 4.62 -16.26
C LEU A 143 2.21 5.91 -16.93
N PRO A 144 2.52 5.86 -18.24
CA PRO A 144 3.00 7.01 -19.00
C PRO A 144 2.03 8.20 -18.93
N ALA A 145 2.51 9.37 -18.51
CA ALA A 145 1.69 10.58 -18.37
C ALA A 145 0.98 10.99 -19.68
N ARG A 146 1.55 10.63 -20.82
CA ARG A 146 0.96 10.94 -22.16
C ARG A 146 -0.35 10.21 -22.45
N GLN A 147 -0.69 9.13 -21.74
CA GLN A 147 -1.96 8.43 -21.96
C GLN A 147 -3.16 9.20 -21.41
N PHE A 148 -2.97 10.09 -20.43
CA PHE A 148 -4.04 10.92 -19.87
C PHE A 148 -4.28 12.24 -20.62
N ALA A 149 -3.34 12.66 -21.47
CA ALA A 149 -3.45 13.90 -22.24
C ALA A 149 -4.37 13.80 -23.49
N LYS A 150 -4.98 12.65 -23.77
CA LYS A 150 -5.81 12.39 -24.96
C LYS A 150 -7.30 12.22 -24.65
N VAL A 151 -7.85 12.97 -23.73
CA VAL A 151 -9.30 13.20 -23.71
C VAL A 151 -9.54 14.48 -24.50
N PRO A 152 -10.08 14.41 -25.74
CA PRO A 152 -10.45 15.62 -26.47
C PRO A 152 -11.54 16.34 -25.67
N PRO A 153 -11.54 17.69 -25.66
CA PRO A 153 -12.62 18.43 -25.04
C PRO A 153 -13.93 18.00 -25.73
N THR A 154 -14.88 17.54 -24.91
CA THR A 154 -16.24 17.27 -25.39
C THR A 154 -16.78 18.56 -26.00
N SER A 155 -16.84 18.61 -27.32
CA SER A 155 -17.54 19.67 -28.06
C SER A 155 -19.01 19.67 -27.62
N LYS A 156 -19.43 20.86 -27.17
CA LYS A 156 -20.83 21.18 -26.90
C LYS A 156 -21.65 21.16 -28.18
#